data_e676eabe3f4b9a7c1606a91a2e8ff8f9
#
_entry.id   e676eabe3f4b9a7c1606a91a2e8ff8f9
#
_cell.length_a   1.000
_cell.length_b   1.000
_cell.length_c   1.000
_cell.angle_alpha   90.00
_cell.angle_beta   90.00
_cell.angle_gamma   90.00
#
_symmetry.space_group_name_H-M   'P 1'
#
loop_
_entity.id
_entity.type
_entity.pdbx_description
1 polymer ?
#
loop_
_entity_poly.entity_id
_entity_poly.type
_entity_poly.pdbx_seq_one_letter_code
_entity_poly.pdbx_strand_id
1 'polypeptide(L)'
;MRDMKKNRLALGILTGFAFARLLFAFSIGLGIDESYTVAISRRLSLSYFDHPPLHLWIARLAAFALGEKVAVRVVFVCLFFATGWIYYRFASRLFGSRSALIAIFALNVTPFFFASAGGWIVPDGPLLFGLAVAAWAASRQFFPQPVEEASAWRFWPIVGLGLGLAGLSKYSAILTATGLVTFMLLSPEQRHWLKHPALYISAILACVMITPVVLWNAQHGWLSFEFQGDRGVPSGQLRPSGPSP
;
A
#
# COMPACT_ATOMS: atom_id res chain seq x y z
N MET A 1 4.09 23.64 21.85
CA MET A 1 2.65 24.01 21.83
C MET A 1 2.08 24.15 20.43
N ARG A 2 2.78 24.79 19.47
CA ARG A 2 2.29 25.02 18.08
C ARG A 2 2.13 23.72 17.27
N ASP A 3 3.05 22.76 17.44
CA ASP A 3 2.97 21.46 16.72
C ASP A 3 1.91 20.51 17.29
N MET A 4 1.67 20.57 18.59
CA MET A 4 0.55 19.80 19.18
C MET A 4 -0.81 20.24 18.66
N LYS A 5 -1.02 21.56 18.42
CA LYS A 5 -2.28 22.05 17.82
C LYS A 5 -2.45 21.55 16.40
N LYS A 6 -1.37 21.52 15.59
CA LYS A 6 -1.41 21.03 14.21
C LYS A 6 -1.63 19.53 14.13
N ASN A 7 -1.03 18.74 15.03
CA ASN A 7 -1.30 17.31 15.14
C ASN A 7 -2.77 17.02 15.50
N ARG A 8 -3.34 17.79 16.44
CA ARG A 8 -4.78 17.67 16.77
C ARG A 8 -5.67 18.02 15.58
N LEU A 9 -5.31 19.06 14.81
CA LEU A 9 -6.05 19.42 13.60
C LEU A 9 -5.96 18.32 12.53
N ALA A 10 -4.78 17.74 12.33
CA ALA A 10 -4.60 16.62 11.41
C ALA A 10 -5.47 15.41 11.82
N LEU A 11 -5.45 15.04 13.11
CA LEU A 11 -6.32 13.99 13.63
C LEU A 11 -7.80 14.33 13.44
N GLY A 12 -8.22 15.59 13.68
CA GLY A 12 -9.58 16.03 13.44
C GLY A 12 -10.01 15.87 11.99
N ILE A 13 -9.16 16.29 11.04
CA ILE A 13 -9.42 16.12 9.59
C ILE A 13 -9.58 14.63 9.26
N LEU A 14 -8.62 13.79 9.65
CA LEU A 14 -8.65 12.36 9.37
C LEU A 14 -9.85 11.66 9.99
N THR A 15 -10.21 12.01 11.24
CA THR A 15 -11.39 11.45 11.94
C THR A 15 -12.68 11.88 11.25
N GLY A 16 -12.80 13.16 10.86
CA GLY A 16 -13.97 13.65 10.13
C GLY A 16 -14.18 12.92 8.80
N PHE A 17 -13.10 12.72 8.03
CA PHE A 17 -13.19 11.96 6.78
C PHE A 17 -13.40 10.46 7.00
N ALA A 18 -12.82 9.86 8.03
CA ALA A 18 -13.11 8.46 8.38
C ALA A 18 -14.58 8.27 8.74
N PHE A 19 -15.15 9.17 9.53
CA PHE A 19 -16.58 9.17 9.87
C PHE A 19 -17.46 9.32 8.61
N ALA A 20 -17.15 10.29 7.73
CA ALA A 20 -17.86 10.46 6.47
C ALA A 20 -17.80 9.21 5.58
N ARG A 21 -16.64 8.52 5.51
CA ARG A 21 -16.49 7.23 4.81
C ARG A 21 -17.36 6.15 5.42
N LEU A 22 -17.40 6.05 6.75
CA LEU A 22 -18.24 5.06 7.41
C LEU A 22 -19.72 5.33 7.13
N LEU A 23 -20.19 6.57 7.20
CA LEU A 23 -21.56 6.92 6.81
C LEU A 23 -21.86 6.50 5.36
N PHE A 24 -20.97 6.84 4.43
CA PHE A 24 -21.09 6.43 3.03
C PHE A 24 -21.05 4.90 2.89
N ALA A 25 -20.14 4.23 3.57
CA ALA A 25 -19.99 2.79 3.53
C ALA A 25 -21.24 2.03 4.00
N PHE A 26 -21.92 2.55 5.01
CA PHE A 26 -23.15 1.94 5.56
C PHE A 26 -24.42 2.34 4.80
N SER A 27 -24.36 3.38 3.96
CA SER A 27 -25.51 3.82 3.15
C SER A 27 -25.67 3.07 1.82
N ILE A 28 -24.62 2.38 1.35
CA ILE A 28 -24.62 1.63 0.09
C ILE A 28 -24.18 0.18 0.28
N GLY A 29 -24.73 -0.74 -0.51
CA GLY A 29 -24.30 -2.14 -0.54
C GLY A 29 -22.85 -2.32 -1.02
N LEU A 30 -22.34 -3.55 -0.97
CA LEU A 30 -21.04 -3.89 -1.53
C LEU A 30 -21.07 -3.74 -3.06
N GLY A 31 -20.03 -3.14 -3.61
CA GLY A 31 -19.75 -3.11 -5.03
C GLY A 31 -19.37 -4.49 -5.58
N ILE A 32 -19.24 -4.61 -6.92
CA ILE A 32 -18.88 -5.87 -7.58
C ILE A 32 -17.52 -6.38 -7.09
N ASP A 33 -16.48 -5.53 -7.12
CA ASP A 33 -15.12 -5.90 -6.70
C ASP A 33 -15.04 -6.26 -5.22
N GLU A 34 -15.85 -5.61 -4.37
CA GLU A 34 -15.90 -5.90 -2.94
C GLU A 34 -16.60 -7.23 -2.66
N SER A 35 -17.72 -7.47 -3.35
CA SER A 35 -18.46 -8.74 -3.26
C SER A 35 -17.59 -9.90 -3.73
N TYR A 36 -16.84 -9.70 -4.81
CA TYR A 36 -15.86 -10.65 -5.30
C TYR A 36 -14.77 -10.92 -4.24
N THR A 37 -14.16 -9.85 -3.68
CA THR A 37 -13.12 -9.96 -2.66
C THR A 37 -13.63 -10.72 -1.42
N VAL A 38 -14.83 -10.40 -0.92
CA VAL A 38 -15.43 -11.11 0.22
C VAL A 38 -15.69 -12.57 -0.11
N ALA A 39 -16.24 -12.88 -1.28
CA ALA A 39 -16.53 -14.24 -1.68
C ALA A 39 -15.26 -15.10 -1.83
N ILE A 40 -14.26 -14.60 -2.52
CA ILE A 40 -13.00 -15.31 -2.74
C ILE A 40 -12.20 -15.47 -1.44
N SER A 41 -12.25 -14.48 -0.53
CA SER A 41 -11.55 -14.53 0.75
C SER A 41 -12.01 -15.69 1.66
N ARG A 42 -13.17 -16.28 1.39
CA ARG A 42 -13.63 -17.49 2.13
C ARG A 42 -12.70 -18.69 1.94
N ARG A 43 -11.96 -18.74 0.85
CA ARG A 43 -10.93 -19.76 0.58
C ARG A 43 -9.56 -19.10 0.63
N LEU A 44 -8.92 -19.16 1.82
CA LEU A 44 -7.58 -18.61 1.98
C LEU A 44 -6.57 -19.36 1.11
N SER A 45 -5.76 -18.60 0.40
CA SER A 45 -4.67 -19.07 -0.44
C SER A 45 -3.43 -18.21 -0.25
N LEU A 46 -2.26 -18.73 -0.66
CA LEU A 46 -1.00 -17.99 -0.62
C LEU A 46 -0.99 -16.79 -1.58
N SER A 47 -1.72 -16.90 -2.69
CA SER A 47 -2.02 -15.81 -3.63
C SER A 47 -3.26 -16.19 -4.42
N TYR A 48 -3.66 -15.32 -5.36
CA TYR A 48 -4.84 -15.51 -6.19
C TYR A 48 -4.50 -15.16 -7.64
N PHE A 49 -5.36 -15.58 -8.57
CA PHE A 49 -5.13 -15.41 -9.99
C PHE A 49 -4.91 -13.95 -10.41
N ASP A 50 -5.74 -13.05 -9.92
CA ASP A 50 -5.80 -11.66 -10.35
C ASP A 50 -5.03 -10.69 -9.44
N HIS A 51 -4.82 -11.04 -8.16
CA HIS A 51 -4.21 -10.15 -7.17
C HIS A 51 -3.37 -10.90 -6.13
N PRO A 52 -2.32 -10.25 -5.58
CA PRO A 52 -1.65 -10.69 -4.37
C PRO A 52 -2.61 -10.74 -3.16
N PRO A 53 -2.32 -11.52 -2.11
CA PRO A 53 -3.32 -11.99 -1.16
C PRO A 53 -3.72 -11.01 -0.06
N LEU A 54 -2.97 -9.93 0.22
CA LEU A 54 -3.09 -9.20 1.48
C LEU A 54 -4.48 -8.62 1.74
N HIS A 55 -5.11 -8.00 0.74
CA HIS A 55 -6.45 -7.44 0.91
C HIS A 55 -7.51 -8.51 1.16
N LEU A 56 -7.35 -9.71 0.57
CA LEU A 56 -8.22 -10.86 0.78
C LEU A 56 -8.02 -11.46 2.18
N TRP A 57 -6.78 -11.54 2.67
CA TRP A 57 -6.50 -11.96 4.03
C TRP A 57 -7.09 -10.98 5.06
N ILE A 58 -6.93 -9.67 4.83
CA ILE A 58 -7.54 -8.63 5.68
C ILE A 58 -9.06 -8.76 5.65
N ALA A 59 -9.66 -8.90 4.46
CA ALA A 59 -11.10 -9.06 4.30
C ALA A 59 -11.62 -10.29 5.05
N ARG A 60 -10.91 -11.43 4.98
CA ARG A 60 -11.28 -12.65 5.70
C ARG A 60 -11.24 -12.48 7.20
N LEU A 61 -10.17 -11.89 7.73
CA LEU A 61 -10.04 -11.61 9.16
C LEU A 61 -11.12 -10.64 9.65
N ALA A 62 -11.38 -9.58 8.87
CA ALA A 62 -12.45 -8.62 9.17
C ALA A 62 -13.84 -9.28 9.13
N ALA A 63 -14.11 -10.12 8.14
CA ALA A 63 -15.37 -10.85 7.99
C ALA A 63 -15.59 -11.82 9.15
N PHE A 64 -14.56 -12.47 9.64
CA PHE A 64 -14.63 -13.33 10.82
C PHE A 64 -15.02 -12.55 12.08
N ALA A 65 -14.45 -11.35 12.26
CA ALA A 65 -14.68 -10.54 13.46
C ALA A 65 -15.98 -9.72 13.40
N LEU A 66 -16.38 -9.23 12.21
CA LEU A 66 -17.43 -8.22 12.05
C LEU A 66 -18.59 -8.69 11.14
N GLY A 67 -18.49 -9.88 10.55
CA GLY A 67 -19.43 -10.38 9.55
C GLY A 67 -19.08 -9.98 8.10
N GLU A 68 -19.61 -10.73 7.13
CA GLU A 68 -19.24 -10.64 5.70
C GLU A 68 -19.94 -9.51 4.92
N LYS A 69 -20.55 -8.56 5.60
CA LYS A 69 -21.26 -7.45 4.95
C LYS A 69 -20.40 -6.20 4.92
N VAL A 70 -21.03 -5.07 4.83
CA VAL A 70 -20.41 -3.74 4.82
C VAL A 70 -19.45 -3.50 6.01
N ALA A 71 -19.63 -4.24 7.11
CA ALA A 71 -18.77 -4.13 8.31
C ALA A 71 -17.28 -4.38 8.01
N VAL A 72 -16.93 -5.20 7.01
CA VAL A 72 -15.54 -5.41 6.56
C VAL A 72 -14.88 -4.09 6.13
N ARG A 73 -15.63 -3.15 5.56
CA ARG A 73 -15.12 -1.82 5.18
C ARG A 73 -14.53 -1.04 6.34
N VAL A 74 -15.01 -1.24 7.55
CA VAL A 74 -14.50 -0.56 8.76
C VAL A 74 -12.98 -0.73 8.90
N VAL A 75 -12.48 -1.95 8.65
CA VAL A 75 -11.04 -2.24 8.74
C VAL A 75 -10.27 -1.48 7.66
N PHE A 76 -10.79 -1.39 6.43
CA PHE A 76 -10.16 -0.63 5.34
C PHE A 76 -10.20 0.88 5.60
N VAL A 77 -11.27 1.41 6.16
CA VAL A 77 -11.34 2.83 6.59
C VAL A 77 -10.32 3.12 7.68
N CYS A 78 -10.18 2.23 8.69
CA CYS A 78 -9.16 2.36 9.74
C CYS A 78 -7.75 2.29 9.16
N LEU A 79 -7.51 1.40 8.19
CA LEU A 79 -6.23 1.29 7.51
C LEU A 79 -5.89 2.57 6.75
N PHE A 80 -6.87 3.16 6.05
CA PHE A 80 -6.65 4.41 5.34
C PHE A 80 -6.48 5.61 6.29
N PHE A 81 -7.14 5.62 7.44
CA PHE A 81 -6.88 6.59 8.50
C PHE A 81 -5.41 6.52 8.95
N ALA A 82 -4.89 5.31 9.21
CA ALA A 82 -3.48 5.10 9.57
C ALA A 82 -2.53 5.54 8.43
N THR A 83 -2.88 5.25 7.18
CA THR A 83 -2.16 5.73 5.98
C THR A 83 -2.10 7.25 5.97
N GLY A 84 -3.22 7.92 6.16
CA GLY A 84 -3.31 9.39 6.21
C GLY A 84 -2.46 9.99 7.33
N TRP A 85 -2.44 9.35 8.50
CA TRP A 85 -1.59 9.78 9.62
C TRP A 85 -0.10 9.65 9.30
N ILE A 86 0.33 8.51 8.75
CA ILE A 86 1.73 8.28 8.34
C ILE A 86 2.12 9.28 7.25
N TYR A 87 1.24 9.50 6.27
CA TYR A 87 1.45 10.47 5.20
C TYR A 87 1.56 11.90 5.73
N TYR A 88 0.73 12.29 6.71
CA TYR A 88 0.87 13.56 7.42
C TYR A 88 2.24 13.69 8.09
N ARG A 89 2.68 12.65 8.80
CA ARG A 89 4.00 12.64 9.48
C ARG A 89 5.15 12.74 8.46
N PHE A 90 5.05 12.04 7.35
CA PHE A 90 6.00 12.10 6.23
C PHE A 90 6.06 13.51 5.62
N ALA A 91 4.91 14.04 5.20
CA ALA A 91 4.82 15.34 4.55
C ALA A 91 5.21 16.49 5.50
N SER A 92 4.82 16.39 6.79
CA SER A 92 5.13 17.39 7.81
C SER A 92 6.63 17.48 8.06
N ARG A 93 7.34 16.36 7.97
CA ARG A 93 8.78 16.28 8.10
C ARG A 93 9.51 16.99 6.95
N LEU A 94 9.08 16.78 5.72
CA LEU A 94 9.76 17.29 4.53
C LEU A 94 9.35 18.72 4.15
N PHE A 95 8.06 19.03 4.29
CA PHE A 95 7.46 20.26 3.75
C PHE A 95 6.80 21.14 4.83
N GLY A 96 6.90 20.74 6.07
CA GLY A 96 6.29 21.42 7.21
C GLY A 96 4.80 21.12 7.39
N SER A 97 4.32 21.32 8.62
CA SER A 97 2.98 20.89 9.04
C SER A 97 1.82 21.56 8.29
N ARG A 98 2.00 22.80 7.77
CA ARG A 98 0.95 23.48 6.98
C ARG A 98 0.73 22.79 5.64
N SER A 99 1.80 22.51 4.92
CA SER A 99 1.76 21.77 3.65
C SER A 99 1.19 20.35 3.85
N ALA A 100 1.57 19.70 4.94
CA ALA A 100 1.06 18.38 5.30
C ALA A 100 -0.45 18.36 5.57
N LEU A 101 -1.00 19.39 6.23
CA LEU A 101 -2.44 19.53 6.45
C LEU A 101 -3.20 19.70 5.12
N ILE A 102 -2.68 20.52 4.21
CA ILE A 102 -3.25 20.68 2.87
C ILE A 102 -3.19 19.36 2.11
N ALA A 103 -2.06 18.66 2.17
CA ALA A 103 -1.86 17.39 1.47
C ALA A 103 -2.83 16.29 1.94
N ILE A 104 -3.02 16.13 3.28
CA ILE A 104 -3.99 15.14 3.77
C ILE A 104 -5.44 15.54 3.48
N PHE A 105 -5.76 16.84 3.47
CA PHE A 105 -7.08 17.31 3.06
C PHE A 105 -7.32 16.98 1.59
N ALA A 106 -6.39 17.36 0.69
CA ALA A 106 -6.47 17.06 -0.74
C ALA A 106 -6.60 15.56 -1.02
N LEU A 107 -5.79 14.73 -0.33
CA LEU A 107 -5.87 13.28 -0.40
C LEU A 107 -7.29 12.77 -0.08
N ASN A 108 -7.90 13.33 0.96
CA ASN A 108 -9.19 12.87 1.45
C ASN A 108 -10.39 13.37 0.64
N VAL A 109 -10.31 14.50 -0.05
CA VAL A 109 -11.39 15.02 -0.91
C VAL A 109 -11.33 14.46 -2.34
N THR A 110 -10.21 13.87 -2.75
CA THR A 110 -10.08 13.24 -4.07
C THR A 110 -10.97 12.00 -4.15
N PRO A 111 -11.90 11.90 -5.14
CA PRO A 111 -12.91 10.84 -5.19
C PRO A 111 -12.34 9.43 -5.13
N PHE A 112 -11.24 9.15 -5.83
CA PHE A 112 -10.58 7.85 -5.79
C PHE A 112 -10.12 7.47 -4.37
N PHE A 113 -9.46 8.39 -3.67
CA PHE A 113 -8.97 8.14 -2.30
C PHE A 113 -10.09 8.21 -1.27
N PHE A 114 -11.16 8.97 -1.52
CA PHE A 114 -12.30 9.01 -0.63
C PHE A 114 -13.10 7.70 -0.68
N ALA A 115 -13.52 7.27 -1.84
CA ALA A 115 -14.40 6.12 -2.01
C ALA A 115 -13.61 4.80 -2.15
N SER A 116 -12.81 4.65 -3.21
CA SER A 116 -12.17 3.39 -3.56
C SER A 116 -11.06 3.02 -2.56
N ALA A 117 -9.90 3.63 -2.67
CA ALA A 117 -8.72 3.25 -1.88
C ALA A 117 -8.90 3.46 -0.36
N GLY A 118 -9.76 4.40 0.03
CA GLY A 118 -9.97 4.78 1.43
C GLY A 118 -11.19 4.14 2.11
N GLY A 119 -12.07 3.48 1.35
CA GLY A 119 -13.33 2.98 1.92
C GLY A 119 -13.73 1.58 1.44
N TRP A 120 -13.33 1.16 0.24
CA TRP A 120 -13.71 -0.12 -0.34
C TRP A 120 -12.74 -1.24 0.00
N ILE A 121 -13.22 -2.49 -0.13
CA ILE A 121 -12.46 -3.71 0.13
C ILE A 121 -11.66 -4.06 -1.13
N VAL A 122 -10.60 -3.30 -1.39
CA VAL A 122 -9.79 -3.39 -2.61
C VAL A 122 -8.29 -3.40 -2.26
N PRO A 123 -7.42 -3.90 -3.15
CA PRO A 123 -5.98 -3.99 -2.90
C PRO A 123 -5.28 -2.63 -2.72
N ASP A 124 -5.89 -1.53 -3.19
CA ASP A 124 -5.30 -0.19 -3.12
C ASP A 124 -5.14 0.34 -1.69
N GLY A 125 -6.04 0.00 -0.77
CA GLY A 125 -5.94 0.41 0.63
C GLY A 125 -4.65 -0.10 1.31
N PRO A 126 -4.41 -1.42 1.38
CA PRO A 126 -3.18 -1.98 1.94
C PRO A 126 -1.91 -1.60 1.15
N LEU A 127 -2.00 -1.45 -0.18
CA LEU A 127 -0.91 -0.94 -1.00
C LEU A 127 -0.45 0.43 -0.51
N LEU A 128 -1.38 1.40 -0.41
CA LEU A 128 -1.07 2.76 0.00
C LEU A 128 -0.52 2.82 1.43
N PHE A 129 -1.01 1.97 2.32
CA PHE A 129 -0.47 1.84 3.66
C PHE A 129 1.00 1.40 3.65
N GLY A 130 1.32 0.33 2.93
CA GLY A 130 2.69 -0.17 2.78
C GLY A 130 3.62 0.87 2.16
N LEU A 131 3.18 1.55 1.10
CA LEU A 131 3.94 2.62 0.46
C LEU A 131 4.15 3.83 1.38
N ALA A 132 3.15 4.23 2.18
CA ALA A 132 3.28 5.32 3.14
C ALA A 132 4.30 5.00 4.24
N VAL A 133 4.28 3.75 4.75
CA VAL A 133 5.28 3.25 5.73
C VAL A 133 6.68 3.28 5.13
N ALA A 134 6.85 2.75 3.91
CA ALA A 134 8.14 2.72 3.23
C ALA A 134 8.67 4.14 2.96
N ALA A 135 7.85 5.04 2.43
CA ALA A 135 8.22 6.42 2.14
C ALA A 135 8.58 7.19 3.42
N TRP A 136 7.80 7.05 4.48
CA TRP A 136 8.08 7.66 5.77
C TRP A 136 9.43 7.20 6.33
N ALA A 137 9.70 5.89 6.32
CA ALA A 137 10.96 5.33 6.83
C ALA A 137 12.15 5.72 5.94
N ALA A 138 12.02 5.64 4.61
CA ALA A 138 13.05 6.04 3.65
C ALA A 138 13.41 7.52 3.78
N SER A 139 12.42 8.39 4.02
CA SER A 139 12.67 9.83 4.21
C SER A 139 13.60 10.13 5.37
N ARG A 140 13.66 9.26 6.38
CA ARG A 140 14.57 9.42 7.51
C ARG A 140 16.01 9.10 7.16
N GLN A 141 16.23 8.29 6.15
CA GLN A 141 17.56 7.93 5.68
C GLN A 141 18.05 8.90 4.61
N PHE A 142 17.18 9.27 3.68
CA PHE A 142 17.57 10.14 2.57
C PHE A 142 17.64 11.62 2.94
N PHE A 143 16.85 12.05 3.93
CA PHE A 143 16.77 13.45 4.37
C PHE A 143 16.89 13.55 5.89
N PRO A 144 18.05 13.19 6.49
CA PRO A 144 18.25 13.24 7.94
C PRO A 144 18.09 14.67 8.45
N GLN A 145 17.48 14.81 9.62
CA GLN A 145 17.38 16.12 10.31
C GLN A 145 18.42 16.19 11.43
N PRO A 146 19.00 17.38 11.73
CA PRO A 146 20.13 17.53 12.68
C PRO A 146 19.87 16.99 14.08
N VAL A 147 18.62 16.88 14.51
CA VAL A 147 18.23 16.47 15.88
C VAL A 147 17.82 14.99 15.93
N GLU A 148 17.78 14.30 14.79
CA GLU A 148 17.29 12.91 14.74
C GLU A 148 18.46 11.93 14.56
N GLU A 149 18.59 11.01 15.49
CA GLU A 149 19.40 9.80 15.28
C GLU A 149 18.63 8.85 14.34
N ALA A 150 18.84 9.00 13.04
CA ALA A 150 18.25 8.13 12.02
C ALA A 150 19.07 6.84 11.87
N SER A 151 18.93 5.91 12.82
CA SER A 151 19.62 4.62 12.73
C SER A 151 19.21 3.84 11.47
N ALA A 152 20.19 3.53 10.62
CA ALA A 152 19.99 2.73 9.42
C ALA A 152 19.38 1.35 9.74
N TRP A 153 19.86 0.71 10.80
CA TRP A 153 19.39 -0.59 11.28
C TRP A 153 17.93 -0.59 11.75
N ARG A 154 17.40 0.58 12.09
CA ARG A 154 15.99 0.74 12.48
C ARG A 154 15.08 1.01 11.27
N PHE A 155 15.48 1.92 10.38
CA PHE A 155 14.57 2.43 9.36
C PHE A 155 14.60 1.64 8.06
N TRP A 156 15.74 1.08 7.63
CA TRP A 156 15.77 0.22 6.45
C TRP A 156 14.90 -1.03 6.58
N PRO A 157 14.89 -1.77 7.71
CA PRO A 157 13.93 -2.86 7.89
C PRO A 157 12.47 -2.42 7.76
N ILE A 158 12.11 -1.22 8.26
CA ILE A 158 10.77 -0.66 8.11
C ILE A 158 10.44 -0.37 6.64
N VAL A 159 11.41 0.11 5.85
CA VAL A 159 11.25 0.24 4.38
C VAL A 159 10.93 -1.11 3.76
N GLY A 160 11.70 -2.15 4.11
CA GLY A 160 11.47 -3.51 3.62
C GLY A 160 10.09 -4.07 3.96
N LEU A 161 9.66 -3.90 5.21
CA LEU A 161 8.32 -4.29 5.66
C LEU A 161 7.23 -3.52 4.89
N GLY A 162 7.39 -2.21 4.70
CA GLY A 162 6.44 -1.39 3.94
C GLY A 162 6.34 -1.83 2.47
N LEU A 163 7.49 -2.07 1.81
CA LEU A 163 7.52 -2.56 0.44
C LEU A 163 6.97 -3.99 0.32
N GLY A 164 7.24 -4.86 1.30
CA GLY A 164 6.68 -6.20 1.37
C GLY A 164 5.16 -6.21 1.50
N LEU A 165 4.59 -5.37 2.40
CA LEU A 165 3.15 -5.16 2.51
C LEU A 165 2.53 -4.65 1.20
N ALA A 166 3.18 -3.68 0.56
CA ALA A 166 2.75 -3.16 -0.73
C ALA A 166 2.77 -4.25 -1.82
N GLY A 167 3.84 -5.06 -1.89
CA GLY A 167 3.98 -6.17 -2.82
C GLY A 167 2.97 -7.29 -2.60
N LEU A 168 2.63 -7.59 -1.35
CA LEU A 168 1.54 -8.50 -0.99
C LEU A 168 0.15 -7.95 -1.35
N SER A 169 0.03 -6.65 -1.65
CA SER A 169 -1.24 -6.01 -1.99
C SER A 169 -1.44 -5.87 -3.50
N LYS A 170 -0.40 -5.44 -4.23
CA LYS A 170 -0.50 -5.16 -5.66
C LYS A 170 0.86 -5.26 -6.36
N TYR A 171 0.90 -5.86 -7.55
CA TYR A 171 2.14 -6.03 -8.33
C TYR A 171 2.82 -4.70 -8.68
N SER A 172 2.06 -3.61 -8.82
CA SER A 172 2.60 -2.27 -9.10
C SER A 172 3.54 -1.72 -8.01
N ALA A 173 3.57 -2.32 -6.81
CA ALA A 173 4.53 -1.97 -5.76
C ALA A 173 5.99 -2.08 -6.22
N ILE A 174 6.30 -2.94 -7.21
CA ILE A 174 7.63 -3.08 -7.80
C ILE A 174 8.16 -1.75 -8.36
N LEU A 175 7.27 -0.89 -8.88
CA LEU A 175 7.64 0.41 -9.41
C LEU A 175 8.24 1.31 -8.34
N THR A 176 7.72 1.25 -7.10
CA THR A 176 8.27 2.03 -5.99
C THR A 176 9.64 1.48 -5.55
N ALA A 177 9.79 0.16 -5.47
CA ALA A 177 11.09 -0.46 -5.16
C ALA A 177 12.14 -0.10 -6.22
N THR A 178 11.79 -0.21 -7.50
CA THR A 178 12.65 0.19 -8.61
C THR A 178 12.98 1.69 -8.56
N GLY A 179 11.99 2.54 -8.26
CA GLY A 179 12.18 3.98 -8.11
C GLY A 179 13.16 4.33 -6.98
N LEU A 180 13.09 3.63 -5.84
CA LEU A 180 14.04 3.82 -4.73
C LEU A 180 15.47 3.44 -5.12
N VAL A 181 15.64 2.30 -5.79
CA VAL A 181 16.97 1.87 -6.28
C VAL A 181 17.51 2.86 -7.32
N THR A 182 16.67 3.27 -8.26
CA THR A 182 17.04 4.26 -9.28
C THR A 182 17.45 5.60 -8.65
N PHE A 183 16.71 6.06 -7.64
CA PHE A 183 17.05 7.27 -6.89
C PHE A 183 18.43 7.16 -6.24
N MET A 184 18.74 6.04 -5.59
CA MET A 184 20.07 5.82 -4.99
C MET A 184 21.19 5.74 -6.04
N LEU A 185 20.91 5.19 -7.23
CA LEU A 185 21.88 5.12 -8.32
C LEU A 185 22.17 6.48 -8.95
N LEU A 186 21.14 7.30 -9.14
CA LEU A 186 21.24 8.59 -9.81
C LEU A 186 21.71 9.72 -8.88
N SER A 187 21.47 9.62 -7.57
CA SER A 187 21.83 10.65 -6.59
C SER A 187 23.19 10.34 -5.95
N PRO A 188 24.26 11.12 -6.26
CA PRO A 188 25.60 10.88 -5.72
C PRO A 188 25.63 10.80 -4.20
N GLU A 189 24.86 11.66 -3.52
CA GLU A 189 24.74 11.73 -2.06
C GLU A 189 24.13 10.47 -1.44
N GLN A 190 23.34 9.72 -2.21
CA GLN A 190 22.60 8.56 -1.73
C GLN A 190 23.24 7.22 -2.11
N ARG A 191 24.24 7.22 -2.98
CA ARG A 191 24.91 5.99 -3.46
C ARG A 191 25.56 5.18 -2.35
N HIS A 192 25.94 5.81 -1.22
CA HIS A 192 26.55 5.12 -0.09
C HIS A 192 25.61 4.05 0.49
N TRP A 193 24.28 4.22 0.36
CA TRP A 193 23.31 3.25 0.82
C TRP A 193 23.41 1.92 0.08
N LEU A 194 23.83 1.91 -1.18
CA LEU A 194 24.04 0.67 -1.96
C LEU A 194 25.13 -0.22 -1.39
N LYS A 195 25.98 0.31 -0.52
CA LYS A 195 27.04 -0.45 0.19
C LYS A 195 26.66 -0.77 1.64
N HIS A 196 25.54 -0.24 2.14
CA HIS A 196 25.15 -0.41 3.53
C HIS A 196 24.35 -1.70 3.75
N PRO A 197 24.74 -2.60 4.66
CA PRO A 197 24.10 -3.92 4.83
C PRO A 197 22.62 -3.85 5.23
N ALA A 198 22.19 -2.80 5.95
CA ALA A 198 20.79 -2.63 6.33
C ALA A 198 19.84 -2.51 5.11
N LEU A 199 20.30 -1.99 3.95
CA LEU A 199 19.54 -1.98 2.71
C LEU A 199 19.22 -3.41 2.24
N TYR A 200 20.19 -4.30 2.31
CA TYR A 200 20.00 -5.69 1.90
C TYR A 200 19.08 -6.45 2.84
N ILE A 201 19.12 -6.16 4.14
CA ILE A 201 18.12 -6.67 5.08
C ILE A 201 16.72 -6.19 4.72
N SER A 202 16.57 -4.92 4.32
CA SER A 202 15.30 -4.38 3.80
C SER A 202 14.81 -5.17 2.59
N ALA A 203 15.68 -5.44 1.62
CA ALA A 203 15.35 -6.21 0.44
C ALA A 203 14.96 -7.67 0.79
N ILE A 204 15.71 -8.32 1.67
CA ILE A 204 15.41 -9.68 2.14
C ILE A 204 14.04 -9.73 2.82
N LEU A 205 13.74 -8.78 3.71
CA LEU A 205 12.44 -8.72 4.38
C LEU A 205 11.29 -8.56 3.37
N ALA A 206 11.43 -7.66 2.39
CA ALA A 206 10.44 -7.50 1.34
C ALA A 206 10.25 -8.80 0.53
N CYS A 207 11.35 -9.46 0.13
CA CYS A 207 11.31 -10.72 -0.60
C CYS A 207 10.65 -11.85 0.21
N VAL A 208 11.00 -11.97 1.50
CA VAL A 208 10.39 -12.99 2.40
C VAL A 208 8.89 -12.76 2.50
N MET A 209 8.45 -11.51 2.63
CA MET A 209 7.01 -11.21 2.67
C MET A 209 6.29 -11.57 1.37
N ILE A 210 6.93 -11.38 0.21
CA ILE A 210 6.32 -11.68 -1.10
C ILE A 210 6.40 -13.18 -1.45
N THR A 211 7.18 -13.97 -0.71
CA THR A 211 7.35 -15.42 -0.94
C THR A 211 6.03 -16.16 -1.16
N PRO A 212 4.93 -15.94 -0.41
CA PRO A 212 3.65 -16.61 -0.67
C PRO A 212 3.15 -16.42 -2.10
N VAL A 213 3.30 -15.21 -2.66
CA VAL A 213 2.88 -14.89 -4.04
C VAL A 213 3.73 -15.66 -5.05
N VAL A 214 5.05 -15.71 -4.84
CA VAL A 214 5.98 -16.42 -5.73
C VAL A 214 5.71 -17.92 -5.69
N LEU A 215 5.56 -18.51 -4.50
CA LEU A 215 5.27 -19.93 -4.34
C LEU A 215 3.95 -20.33 -5.02
N TRP A 216 2.91 -19.55 -4.81
CA TRP A 216 1.62 -19.80 -5.45
C TRP A 216 1.74 -19.77 -6.98
N ASN A 217 2.40 -18.76 -7.54
CA ASN A 217 2.59 -18.64 -8.98
C ASN A 217 3.42 -19.79 -9.55
N ALA A 218 4.49 -20.22 -8.87
CA ALA A 218 5.30 -21.37 -9.28
C ALA A 218 4.48 -22.68 -9.32
N GLN A 219 3.52 -22.84 -8.39
CA GLN A 219 2.63 -24.00 -8.35
C GLN A 219 1.51 -23.95 -9.40
N HIS A 220 1.19 -22.75 -9.94
CA HIS A 220 0.07 -22.54 -10.87
C HIS A 220 0.54 -22.04 -12.25
N GLY A 221 1.76 -22.38 -12.67
CA GLY A 221 2.24 -22.07 -14.02
C GLY A 221 2.40 -20.58 -14.32
N TRP A 222 2.65 -19.75 -13.31
CA TRP A 222 2.86 -18.29 -13.42
C TRP A 222 1.65 -17.51 -13.92
N LEU A 223 0.46 -18.05 -13.79
CA LEU A 223 -0.81 -17.52 -14.33
C LEU A 223 -1.08 -16.07 -13.94
N SER A 224 -0.74 -15.65 -12.68
CA SER A 224 -0.99 -14.26 -12.27
C SER A 224 -0.08 -13.28 -13.01
N PHE A 225 1.17 -13.65 -13.26
CA PHE A 225 2.10 -12.77 -13.96
C PHE A 225 1.77 -12.69 -15.46
N GLU A 226 1.36 -13.78 -16.07
CA GLU A 226 0.86 -13.80 -17.44
C GLU A 226 -0.37 -12.89 -17.58
N PHE A 227 -1.38 -13.06 -16.73
CA PHE A 227 -2.58 -12.23 -16.70
C PHE A 227 -2.30 -10.74 -16.53
N GLN A 228 -1.35 -10.37 -15.66
CA GLN A 228 -0.99 -8.96 -15.46
C GLN A 228 -0.17 -8.41 -16.63
N GLY A 229 0.69 -9.23 -17.24
CA GLY A 229 1.45 -8.88 -18.45
C GLY A 229 0.54 -8.57 -19.62
N ASP A 230 -0.46 -9.41 -19.87
CA ASP A 230 -1.43 -9.23 -20.96
C ASP A 230 -2.29 -7.97 -20.79
N ARG A 231 -2.57 -7.56 -19.58
CA ARG A 231 -3.26 -6.29 -19.29
C ARG A 231 -2.44 -5.05 -19.66
N GLY A 232 -1.13 -5.17 -19.65
CA GLY A 232 -0.20 -4.08 -20.00
C GLY A 232 0.00 -3.90 -21.51
N VAL A 233 -0.38 -4.89 -22.31
CA VAL A 233 -0.23 -4.86 -23.79
C VAL A 233 -1.61 -4.67 -24.42
N PRO A 234 -1.81 -3.65 -25.27
CA PRO A 234 -3.07 -3.49 -26.01
C PRO A 234 -3.36 -4.77 -26.82
N SER A 235 -4.52 -5.38 -26.61
CA SER A 235 -4.96 -6.67 -27.16
C SER A 235 -5.15 -6.68 -28.71
N GLY A 236 -4.39 -5.89 -29.44
CA GLY A 236 -4.46 -5.74 -30.88
C GLY A 236 -3.27 -6.25 -31.69
N GLN A 237 -2.16 -6.67 -31.08
CA GLN A 237 -0.92 -6.85 -31.85
C GLN A 237 -0.14 -8.16 -31.69
N LEU A 238 -0.46 -9.09 -30.81
CA LEU A 238 0.35 -10.32 -30.63
C LEU A 238 -0.46 -11.59 -30.37
N ARG A 239 -1.53 -11.86 -31.14
CA ARG A 239 -1.96 -13.24 -31.35
C ARG A 239 -1.61 -13.65 -32.76
N PRO A 240 -0.59 -14.51 -32.97
CA PRO A 240 -0.52 -15.27 -34.20
C PRO A 240 -1.79 -16.11 -34.24
N SER A 241 -2.56 -15.98 -35.33
CA SER A 241 -3.72 -16.83 -35.62
C SER A 241 -3.23 -18.28 -35.71
N GLY A 242 -3.28 -18.96 -34.56
CA GLY A 242 -3.18 -20.43 -34.57
C GLY A 242 -4.43 -21.01 -35.20
N PRO A 243 -4.33 -22.11 -35.94
CA PRO A 243 -5.50 -22.73 -36.62
C PRO A 243 -6.51 -23.13 -35.53
N SER A 244 -7.74 -22.69 -35.71
CA SER A 244 -8.91 -23.18 -34.97
C SER A 244 -9.11 -24.67 -35.24
N PRO A 245 -9.45 -25.49 -34.21
CA PRO A 245 -9.77 -26.88 -34.36
C PRO A 245 -11.03 -27.13 -35.19
#